data_04efa4d8c26d9a78f1f2fda563131360
#
_entry.id   04efa4d8c26d9a78f1f2fda563131360
#
_cell.length_a   1.000
_cell.length_b   1.000
_cell.length_c   1.000
_cell.angle_alpha   90.00
_cell.angle_beta   90.00
_cell.angle_gamma   90.00
#
_symmetry.space_group_name_H-M   'P 1'
#
loop_
_entity.id
_entity.type
_entity.pdbx_description
1 polymer ?
#
loop_
_entity_poly.entity_id
_entity_poly.type
_entity_poly.pdbx_seq_one_letter_code
_entity_poly.pdbx_strand_id
1 'polypeptide(L)'
;MTSADSVTPVLPPLEVDDAAAVAWTEEADVVVVGWGAAGACAAIEARAQGASVIVVDRFEGGGASALSGGVVYAGGGTPYQRQAGFEDPPQAMFDYLRLELRGVVGDETLWRFCRDSAANLAWLEQQGARFDATMPPHKTSYPPDGCYLYYSGNEVVPAYRGEHAPAPRGHRTLARGQAGATLYAALQAATLAAGAKAVTQSCVRRLVRERGTGRVLGVEIWQLPPGH
;
A
#
# COMPACT_ATOMS: atom_id res chain seq x y z
N MET A 1 31.74 15.71 15.75
CA MET A 1 30.84 14.53 15.63
C MET A 1 30.62 14.35 14.13
N THR A 2 31.32 13.40 13.52
CA THR A 2 31.18 13.04 12.11
C THR A 2 29.82 12.40 11.92
N SER A 3 29.03 12.89 10.96
CA SER A 3 27.75 12.34 10.58
C SER A 3 27.94 10.85 10.27
N ALA A 4 27.15 9.99 10.91
CA ALA A 4 27.11 8.58 10.57
C ALA A 4 26.77 8.45 9.08
N ASP A 5 27.64 7.79 8.33
CA ASP A 5 27.43 7.52 6.93
C ASP A 5 26.10 6.79 6.77
N SER A 6 25.15 7.44 6.10
CA SER A 6 23.86 6.83 5.74
C SER A 6 24.16 5.60 4.88
N VAL A 7 23.68 4.44 5.31
CA VAL A 7 23.85 3.16 4.59
C VAL A 7 23.26 3.19 3.16
N THR A 8 22.44 4.18 2.88
CA THR A 8 21.88 4.42 1.54
C THR A 8 21.97 5.90 1.24
N PRO A 9 23.04 6.38 0.57
CA PRO A 9 23.20 7.79 0.27
C PRO A 9 22.05 8.26 -0.64
N VAL A 10 21.35 9.29 -0.21
CA VAL A 10 20.37 9.99 -1.04
C VAL A 10 21.15 10.90 -1.98
N LEU A 11 21.08 10.62 -3.27
CA LEU A 11 21.68 11.47 -4.28
C LEU A 11 20.78 12.68 -4.57
N PRO A 12 21.35 13.88 -4.75
CA PRO A 12 20.58 15.02 -5.20
C PRO A 12 20.02 14.75 -6.61
N PRO A 13 18.94 15.43 -7.02
CA PRO A 13 18.44 15.34 -8.39
C PRO A 13 19.55 15.67 -9.41
N LEU A 14 19.51 14.99 -10.55
CA LEU A 14 20.30 15.37 -11.72
C LEU A 14 19.62 16.60 -12.36
N GLU A 15 20.29 17.75 -12.30
CA GLU A 15 19.78 18.98 -12.90
C GLU A 15 20.17 19.03 -14.37
N VAL A 16 19.19 19.18 -15.26
CA VAL A 16 19.36 19.33 -16.70
C VAL A 16 18.67 20.60 -17.18
N ASP A 17 19.06 21.11 -18.36
CA ASP A 17 18.50 22.35 -18.85
C ASP A 17 17.12 22.16 -19.48
N ASP A 18 16.90 21.03 -20.15
CA ASP A 18 15.59 20.57 -20.63
C ASP A 18 15.56 19.04 -20.84
N ALA A 19 14.39 18.50 -21.21
CA ALA A 19 14.21 17.08 -21.45
C ALA A 19 15.04 16.57 -22.64
N ALA A 20 15.33 17.42 -23.65
CA ALA A 20 16.10 17.05 -24.84
C ALA A 20 17.60 16.87 -24.55
N ALA A 21 18.08 17.40 -23.40
CA ALA A 21 19.46 17.22 -22.95
C ALA A 21 19.72 15.79 -22.40
N VAL A 22 18.69 14.93 -22.30
CA VAL A 22 18.81 13.58 -21.75
C VAL A 22 18.51 12.53 -22.82
N ALA A 23 19.40 11.54 -22.94
CA ALA A 23 19.13 10.35 -23.75
C ALA A 23 18.21 9.39 -22.96
N TRP A 24 16.90 9.57 -23.12
CA TRP A 24 15.91 8.72 -22.48
C TRP A 24 15.92 7.31 -23.07
N THR A 25 15.90 6.28 -22.23
CA THR A 25 15.79 4.88 -22.64
C THR A 25 14.36 4.39 -22.71
N GLU A 26 13.48 5.00 -21.92
CA GLU A 26 12.07 4.67 -21.81
C GLU A 26 11.28 5.94 -21.53
N GLU A 27 9.99 5.94 -21.94
CA GLU A 27 9.08 7.04 -21.72
C GLU A 27 7.69 6.51 -21.29
N ALA A 28 7.08 7.19 -20.34
CA ALA A 28 5.71 6.92 -19.89
C ALA A 28 5.11 8.16 -19.25
N ASP A 29 3.78 8.23 -19.17
CA ASP A 29 3.06 9.31 -18.47
C ASP A 29 3.32 9.26 -16.97
N VAL A 30 3.47 8.05 -16.41
CA VAL A 30 3.69 7.81 -14.97
C VAL A 30 4.81 6.81 -14.76
N VAL A 31 5.79 7.17 -13.93
CA VAL A 31 6.81 6.24 -13.42
C VAL A 31 6.56 5.99 -11.94
N VAL A 32 6.27 4.75 -11.58
CA VAL A 32 6.07 4.30 -10.21
C VAL A 32 7.37 3.72 -9.69
N VAL A 33 7.91 4.29 -8.61
CA VAL A 33 9.15 3.83 -7.97
C VAL A 33 8.84 2.98 -6.76
N GLY A 34 9.17 1.70 -6.85
CA GLY A 34 8.83 0.67 -5.86
C GLY A 34 7.53 -0.07 -6.18
N TRP A 35 7.62 -1.39 -6.38
CA TRP A 35 6.49 -2.25 -6.71
C TRP A 35 6.06 -3.09 -5.50
N GLY A 36 5.79 -2.42 -4.36
CA GLY A 36 5.03 -2.97 -3.25
C GLY A 36 3.53 -2.75 -3.46
N ALA A 37 2.70 -2.99 -2.42
CA ALA A 37 1.25 -2.81 -2.52
C ALA A 37 0.86 -1.39 -2.96
N ALA A 38 1.47 -0.35 -2.40
CA ALA A 38 1.17 1.04 -2.77
C ALA A 38 1.51 1.34 -4.24
N GLY A 39 2.68 0.89 -4.71
CA GLY A 39 3.09 1.06 -6.11
C GLY A 39 2.19 0.29 -7.07
N ALA A 40 1.78 -0.94 -6.71
CA ALA A 40 0.83 -1.71 -7.49
C ALA A 40 -0.52 -0.99 -7.62
N CYS A 41 -1.08 -0.50 -6.50
CA CYS A 41 -2.33 0.28 -6.51
C CYS A 41 -2.21 1.54 -7.38
N ALA A 42 -1.11 2.30 -7.24
CA ALA A 42 -0.88 3.50 -8.04
C ALA A 42 -0.79 3.18 -9.54
N ALA A 43 -0.11 2.10 -9.91
CA ALA A 43 0.02 1.68 -11.31
C ALA A 43 -1.33 1.25 -11.89
N ILE A 44 -2.13 0.46 -11.16
CA ILE A 44 -3.46 0.00 -11.59
C ILE A 44 -4.36 1.20 -11.83
N GLU A 45 -4.44 2.14 -10.87
CA GLU A 45 -5.27 3.33 -10.99
C GLU A 45 -4.82 4.26 -12.13
N ALA A 46 -3.52 4.48 -12.30
CA ALA A 46 -3.01 5.29 -13.42
C ALA A 46 -3.35 4.65 -14.77
N ARG A 47 -3.23 3.32 -14.90
CA ARG A 47 -3.65 2.58 -16.09
C ARG A 47 -5.15 2.67 -16.34
N ALA A 48 -5.96 2.61 -15.29
CA ALA A 48 -7.42 2.76 -15.39
C ALA A 48 -7.84 4.15 -15.92
N GLN A 49 -7.00 5.17 -15.68
CA GLN A 49 -7.19 6.52 -16.24
C GLN A 49 -6.58 6.68 -17.66
N GLY A 50 -6.08 5.61 -18.26
CA GLY A 50 -5.53 5.61 -19.62
C GLY A 50 -4.06 6.03 -19.73
N ALA A 51 -3.37 6.29 -18.62
CA ALA A 51 -1.95 6.67 -18.65
C ALA A 51 -1.06 5.47 -19.02
N SER A 52 0.02 5.69 -19.75
CA SER A 52 1.12 4.73 -19.86
C SER A 52 1.90 4.69 -18.54
N VAL A 53 2.24 3.48 -18.06
CA VAL A 53 2.86 3.31 -16.75
C VAL A 53 4.06 2.40 -16.82
N ILE A 54 5.18 2.85 -16.24
CA ILE A 54 6.35 2.03 -15.93
C ILE A 54 6.46 1.91 -14.41
N VAL A 55 6.54 0.66 -13.92
CA VAL A 55 6.80 0.37 -12.50
C VAL A 55 8.23 -0.12 -12.37
N VAL A 56 9.03 0.53 -11.53
CA VAL A 56 10.44 0.19 -11.32
C VAL A 56 10.63 -0.36 -9.92
N ASP A 57 11.27 -1.53 -9.80
CA ASP A 57 11.65 -2.09 -8.50
C ASP A 57 13.07 -2.62 -8.52
N ARG A 58 13.79 -2.44 -7.42
CA ARG A 58 15.17 -2.93 -7.29
C ARG A 58 15.27 -4.46 -7.17
N PHE A 59 14.16 -5.13 -6.87
CA PHE A 59 14.01 -6.59 -6.80
C PHE A 59 12.89 -7.03 -7.74
N GLU A 60 12.23 -8.14 -7.43
CA GLU A 60 11.09 -8.68 -8.20
C GLU A 60 9.73 -8.07 -7.80
N GLY A 61 9.76 -7.01 -7.02
CA GLY A 61 8.56 -6.42 -6.43
C GLY A 61 8.18 -7.05 -5.07
N GLY A 62 7.07 -6.62 -4.51
CA GLY A 62 6.51 -7.11 -3.25
C GLY A 62 7.04 -6.38 -2.02
N GLY A 63 8.34 -6.27 -1.89
CA GLY A 63 8.96 -5.59 -0.75
C GLY A 63 8.38 -6.04 0.60
N ALA A 64 8.18 -5.10 1.51
CA ALA A 64 7.58 -5.36 2.83
C ALA A 64 6.14 -5.89 2.74
N SER A 65 5.39 -5.57 1.68
CA SER A 65 4.00 -6.03 1.51
C SER A 65 3.91 -7.54 1.35
N ALA A 66 4.80 -8.13 0.55
CA ALA A 66 4.85 -9.59 0.37
C ALA A 66 5.33 -10.33 1.62
N LEU A 67 6.15 -9.68 2.46
CA LEU A 67 6.69 -10.25 3.70
C LEU A 67 5.77 -10.01 4.92
N SER A 68 4.68 -9.26 4.74
CA SER A 68 3.75 -8.91 5.81
C SER A 68 2.77 -10.05 6.14
N GLY A 69 1.97 -9.86 7.18
CA GLY A 69 0.85 -10.76 7.50
C GLY A 69 -0.30 -10.72 6.48
N GLY A 70 -0.27 -9.85 5.48
CA GLY A 70 -1.36 -9.71 4.51
C GLY A 70 -2.69 -9.29 5.12
N VAL A 71 -2.63 -8.45 6.16
CA VAL A 71 -3.78 -7.91 6.86
C VAL A 71 -4.06 -6.50 6.36
N VAL A 72 -5.27 -6.29 5.89
CA VAL A 72 -5.80 -4.96 5.54
C VAL A 72 -6.58 -4.45 6.74
N TYR A 73 -6.17 -3.30 7.30
CA TYR A 73 -6.94 -2.62 8.34
C TYR A 73 -8.07 -1.85 7.68
N ALA A 74 -9.28 -2.33 7.82
CA ALA A 74 -10.47 -1.76 7.22
C ALA A 74 -11.67 -1.82 8.17
N GLY A 75 -12.49 -0.80 8.12
CA GLY A 75 -13.73 -0.68 8.89
C GLY A 75 -14.78 0.08 8.08
N GLY A 76 -15.62 0.84 8.76
CA GLY A 76 -16.66 1.60 8.09
C GLY A 76 -17.82 0.73 7.57
N GLY A 77 -18.02 -0.45 8.15
CA GLY A 77 -19.09 -1.38 7.79
C GLY A 77 -18.74 -2.24 6.57
N THR A 78 -17.62 -2.93 6.61
CA THR A 78 -17.28 -3.91 5.57
C THR A 78 -18.31 -5.05 5.51
N PRO A 79 -18.47 -5.74 4.36
CA PRO A 79 -19.35 -6.90 4.27
C PRO A 79 -19.04 -7.98 5.31
N TYR A 80 -17.75 -8.17 5.61
CA TYR A 80 -17.28 -9.18 6.56
C TYR A 80 -17.61 -8.83 8.00
N GLN A 81 -17.53 -7.55 8.39
CA GLN A 81 -17.98 -7.07 9.69
C GLN A 81 -19.48 -7.34 9.86
N ARG A 82 -20.31 -6.97 8.87
CA ARG A 82 -21.76 -7.23 8.92
C ARG A 82 -22.10 -8.72 8.97
N GLN A 83 -21.40 -9.55 8.18
CA GLN A 83 -21.57 -10.99 8.21
C GLN A 83 -21.22 -11.61 9.56
N ALA A 84 -20.23 -11.06 10.24
CA ALA A 84 -19.85 -11.48 11.59
C ALA A 84 -20.71 -10.84 12.71
N GLY A 85 -21.73 -10.05 12.36
CA GLY A 85 -22.67 -9.44 13.31
C GLY A 85 -22.20 -8.14 13.95
N PHE A 86 -21.24 -7.43 13.32
CA PHE A 86 -20.74 -6.14 13.82
C PHE A 86 -21.26 -4.97 12.99
N GLU A 87 -21.69 -3.93 13.71
CA GLU A 87 -21.92 -2.60 13.16
C GLU A 87 -20.68 -1.75 13.41
N ASP A 88 -20.10 -1.20 12.34
CA ASP A 88 -18.92 -0.34 12.43
C ASP A 88 -19.06 0.83 11.44
N PRO A 89 -19.91 1.81 11.72
CA PRO A 89 -20.04 2.95 10.83
C PRO A 89 -18.71 3.71 10.71
N PRO A 90 -18.45 4.45 9.63
CA PRO A 90 -17.22 5.23 9.45
C PRO A 90 -16.88 6.12 10.65
N GLN A 91 -17.90 6.67 11.33
CA GLN A 91 -17.70 7.48 12.52
C GLN A 91 -17.10 6.67 13.67
N ALA A 92 -17.56 5.43 13.91
CA ALA A 92 -17.00 4.57 14.94
C ALA A 92 -15.52 4.24 14.72
N MET A 93 -15.14 4.00 13.45
CA MET A 93 -13.76 3.82 13.09
C MET A 93 -12.93 5.09 13.30
N PHE A 94 -13.48 6.25 12.94
CA PHE A 94 -12.83 7.55 13.11
C PHE A 94 -12.58 7.87 14.58
N ASP A 95 -13.59 7.73 15.43
CA ASP A 95 -13.50 8.04 16.87
C ASP A 95 -12.44 7.16 17.55
N TYR A 96 -12.43 5.86 17.23
CA TYR A 96 -11.40 4.95 17.71
C TYR A 96 -10.00 5.36 17.25
N LEU A 97 -9.80 5.58 15.95
CA LEU A 97 -8.48 5.92 15.41
C LEU A 97 -7.99 7.28 15.88
N ARG A 98 -8.89 8.22 16.13
CA ARG A 98 -8.54 9.53 16.69
C ARG A 98 -7.94 9.39 18.09
N LEU A 99 -8.49 8.50 18.93
CA LEU A 99 -7.94 8.16 20.24
C LEU A 99 -6.58 7.44 20.12
N GLU A 100 -6.47 6.51 19.18
CA GLU A 100 -5.26 5.71 18.98
C GLU A 100 -4.10 6.57 18.47
N LEU A 101 -4.36 7.43 17.48
CA LEU A 101 -3.35 8.22 16.78
C LEU A 101 -2.98 9.53 17.48
N ARG A 102 -3.79 9.99 18.44
CA ARG A 102 -3.50 11.17 19.29
C ARG A 102 -3.07 12.41 18.50
N GLY A 103 -3.69 12.67 17.35
CA GLY A 103 -3.42 13.85 16.54
C GLY A 103 -2.19 13.78 15.63
N VAL A 104 -1.52 12.64 15.52
CA VAL A 104 -0.40 12.45 14.55
C VAL A 104 -0.89 12.58 13.12
N VAL A 105 -2.14 12.18 12.84
CA VAL A 105 -2.81 12.34 11.54
C VAL A 105 -3.90 13.39 11.68
N GLY A 106 -3.97 14.34 10.75
CA GLY A 106 -5.03 15.36 10.71
C GLY A 106 -6.41 14.74 10.49
N ASP A 107 -7.42 15.32 11.15
CA ASP A 107 -8.80 14.79 11.18
C ASP A 107 -9.40 14.62 9.76
N GLU A 108 -9.11 15.51 8.83
CA GLU A 108 -9.59 15.42 7.44
C GLU A 108 -9.05 14.17 6.72
N THR A 109 -7.74 13.93 6.82
CA THR A 109 -7.10 12.73 6.23
C THR A 109 -7.62 11.46 6.89
N LEU A 110 -7.75 11.47 8.22
CA LEU A 110 -8.26 10.34 8.98
C LEU A 110 -9.72 10.05 8.62
N TRP A 111 -10.56 11.09 8.51
CA TRP A 111 -11.95 10.92 8.11
C TRP A 111 -12.08 10.34 6.70
N ARG A 112 -11.29 10.83 5.74
CA ARG A 112 -11.26 10.27 4.37
C ARG A 112 -10.93 8.78 4.39
N PHE A 113 -9.89 8.38 5.14
CA PHE A 113 -9.52 6.98 5.31
C PHE A 113 -10.67 6.12 5.87
N CYS A 114 -11.34 6.59 6.93
CA CYS A 114 -12.43 5.86 7.56
C CYS A 114 -13.66 5.75 6.66
N ARG A 115 -14.05 6.85 6.01
CA ARG A 115 -15.19 6.92 5.10
C ARG A 115 -15.03 5.98 3.90
N ASP A 116 -13.84 5.95 3.33
CA ASP A 116 -13.57 5.22 2.09
C ASP A 116 -13.08 3.78 2.35
N SER A 117 -12.93 3.39 3.62
CA SER A 117 -12.27 2.15 4.05
C SER A 117 -12.94 0.88 3.50
N ALA A 118 -14.27 0.79 3.58
CA ALA A 118 -15.00 -0.37 3.04
C ALA A 118 -14.90 -0.46 1.50
N ALA A 119 -14.93 0.69 0.81
CA ALA A 119 -14.77 0.76 -0.63
C ALA A 119 -13.34 0.34 -1.06
N ASN A 120 -12.33 0.75 -0.31
CA ASN A 120 -10.94 0.34 -0.57
C ASN A 120 -10.75 -1.18 -0.42
N LEU A 121 -11.41 -1.81 0.56
CA LEU A 121 -11.38 -3.26 0.69
C LEU A 121 -12.05 -3.95 -0.52
N ALA A 122 -13.22 -3.45 -0.95
CA ALA A 122 -13.91 -3.96 -2.12
C ALA A 122 -13.09 -3.78 -3.41
N TRP A 123 -12.35 -2.68 -3.52
CA TRP A 123 -11.42 -2.47 -4.63
C TRP A 123 -10.30 -3.53 -4.65
N LEU A 124 -9.72 -3.86 -3.49
CA LEU A 124 -8.73 -4.94 -3.40
C LEU A 124 -9.30 -6.30 -3.84
N GLU A 125 -10.57 -6.57 -3.54
CA GLU A 125 -11.24 -7.78 -4.01
C GLU A 125 -11.40 -7.81 -5.53
N GLN A 126 -11.70 -6.67 -6.15
CA GLN A 126 -11.74 -6.52 -7.61
C GLN A 126 -10.36 -6.81 -8.23
N GLN A 127 -9.27 -6.51 -7.52
CA GLN A 127 -7.91 -6.84 -7.94
C GLN A 127 -7.53 -8.31 -7.65
N GLY A 128 -8.44 -9.13 -7.11
CA GLY A 128 -8.23 -10.56 -6.88
C GLY A 128 -7.90 -10.95 -5.45
N ALA A 129 -7.80 -10.00 -4.51
CA ALA A 129 -7.70 -10.34 -3.10
C ALA A 129 -8.97 -11.06 -2.61
N ARG A 130 -8.83 -11.90 -1.57
CA ARG A 130 -9.97 -12.63 -1.00
C ARG A 130 -9.93 -12.51 0.52
N PHE A 131 -11.10 -12.28 1.10
CA PHE A 131 -11.29 -12.14 2.55
C PHE A 131 -12.45 -13.03 3.01
N ASP A 132 -12.62 -13.17 4.33
CA ASP A 132 -13.72 -13.95 4.92
C ASP A 132 -14.03 -13.40 6.32
N ALA A 133 -15.24 -13.66 6.82
CA ALA A 133 -15.74 -13.15 8.09
C ALA A 133 -15.43 -14.05 9.29
N THR A 134 -14.78 -15.20 9.08
CA THR A 134 -14.49 -16.16 10.16
C THR A 134 -13.52 -15.56 11.17
N MET A 135 -13.91 -15.60 12.44
CA MET A 135 -13.15 -14.98 13.53
C MET A 135 -12.54 -16.02 14.46
N PRO A 136 -11.38 -15.72 15.06
CA PRO A 136 -10.87 -16.49 16.19
C PRO A 136 -11.76 -16.25 17.44
N PRO A 137 -11.84 -17.22 18.38
CA PRO A 137 -12.68 -17.10 19.59
C PRO A 137 -12.16 -16.03 20.56
N HIS A 138 -10.90 -15.64 20.45
CA HIS A 138 -10.27 -14.66 21.32
C HIS A 138 -9.42 -13.68 20.52
N LYS A 139 -9.17 -12.48 21.09
CA LYS A 139 -8.23 -11.52 20.53
C LYS A 139 -6.83 -12.16 20.41
N THR A 140 -6.20 -11.96 19.27
CA THR A 140 -4.85 -12.45 18.98
C THR A 140 -4.07 -11.38 18.21
N SER A 141 -2.75 -11.44 18.26
CA SER A 141 -1.89 -10.53 17.49
C SER A 141 -1.89 -10.85 15.98
N TYR A 142 -2.08 -12.13 15.65
CA TYR A 142 -2.28 -12.61 14.29
C TYR A 142 -3.20 -13.82 14.33
N PRO A 143 -4.25 -13.90 13.49
CA PRO A 143 -5.24 -14.97 13.58
C PRO A 143 -4.68 -16.30 13.07
N PRO A 144 -5.10 -17.45 13.65
CA PRO A 144 -4.75 -18.75 13.13
C PRO A 144 -5.32 -19.00 11.74
N ASP A 145 -4.80 -20.02 11.05
CA ASP A 145 -5.36 -20.44 9.77
C ASP A 145 -6.84 -20.79 9.89
N GLY A 146 -7.63 -20.34 8.91
CA GLY A 146 -9.08 -20.46 8.93
C GLY A 146 -9.82 -19.29 9.59
N CYS A 147 -9.10 -18.33 10.18
CA CYS A 147 -9.66 -17.09 10.71
C CYS A 147 -9.09 -15.89 9.95
N TYR A 148 -9.98 -14.98 9.53
CA TYR A 148 -9.63 -13.92 8.59
C TYR A 148 -10.10 -12.54 9.01
N LEU A 149 -11.09 -12.43 9.90
CA LEU A 149 -11.51 -11.18 10.52
C LEU A 149 -11.16 -11.19 12.01
N TYR A 150 -10.53 -10.14 12.53
CA TYR A 150 -10.10 -10.11 13.93
C TYR A 150 -9.85 -8.70 14.45
N TYR A 151 -9.79 -8.58 15.77
CA TYR A 151 -9.37 -7.35 16.45
C TYR A 151 -7.84 -7.21 16.35
N SER A 152 -7.39 -6.42 15.39
CA SER A 152 -5.96 -6.25 15.11
C SER A 152 -5.30 -5.11 15.89
N GLY A 153 -6.10 -4.17 16.40
CA GLY A 153 -5.66 -3.03 17.24
C GLY A 153 -6.09 -3.15 18.70
N ASN A 154 -6.33 -2.02 19.33
CA ASN A 154 -6.77 -1.90 20.73
C ASN A 154 -8.29 -1.74 20.88
N GLU A 155 -9.08 -2.12 19.87
CA GLU A 155 -10.52 -1.86 19.77
C GLU A 155 -11.30 -2.38 20.98
N VAL A 156 -10.85 -3.48 21.60
CA VAL A 156 -11.52 -4.07 22.80
C VAL A 156 -10.98 -3.53 24.14
N VAL A 157 -9.94 -2.72 24.11
CA VAL A 157 -9.35 -2.15 25.34
C VAL A 157 -10.24 -1.01 25.85
N PRO A 158 -10.65 -0.99 27.13
CA PRO A 158 -11.59 0.01 27.66
C PRO A 158 -11.18 1.47 27.41
N ALA A 159 -9.89 1.79 27.47
CA ALA A 159 -9.39 3.15 27.26
C ALA A 159 -9.58 3.67 25.82
N TYR A 160 -9.82 2.78 24.85
CA TYR A 160 -10.05 3.11 23.45
C TYR A 160 -11.51 2.91 23.02
N ARG A 161 -12.37 2.52 23.93
CA ARG A 161 -13.83 2.46 23.70
C ARG A 161 -14.37 3.88 23.71
N GLY A 162 -14.77 4.36 22.52
CA GLY A 162 -15.59 5.56 22.42
C GLY A 162 -17.06 5.25 22.75
N GLU A 163 -17.96 5.99 22.12
CA GLU A 163 -19.41 5.78 22.25
C GLU A 163 -19.93 4.54 21.49
N HIS A 164 -19.09 3.98 20.61
CA HIS A 164 -19.45 2.84 19.77
C HIS A 164 -18.94 1.51 20.31
N ALA A 165 -19.67 0.44 20.02
CA ALA A 165 -19.23 -0.91 20.32
C ALA A 165 -17.94 -1.26 19.54
N PRO A 166 -16.98 -1.99 20.15
CA PRO A 166 -15.79 -2.43 19.44
C PRO A 166 -16.11 -3.31 18.24
N ALA A 167 -15.45 -3.07 17.11
CA ALA A 167 -15.57 -3.90 15.92
C ALA A 167 -14.20 -4.40 15.45
N PRO A 168 -14.09 -5.63 14.90
CA PRO A 168 -12.86 -6.15 14.33
C PRO A 168 -12.57 -5.43 13.00
N ARG A 169 -11.34 -4.95 12.82
CA ARG A 169 -10.92 -4.19 11.62
C ARG A 169 -9.75 -4.80 10.88
N GLY A 170 -9.14 -5.86 11.40
CA GLY A 170 -8.11 -6.62 10.71
C GLY A 170 -8.73 -7.62 9.75
N HIS A 171 -8.56 -7.40 8.44
CA HIS A 171 -9.00 -8.31 7.38
C HIS A 171 -7.77 -9.02 6.81
N ARG A 172 -7.54 -10.26 7.21
CA ARG A 172 -6.47 -11.10 6.69
C ARG A 172 -6.88 -11.68 5.34
N THR A 173 -6.00 -11.60 4.36
CA THR A 173 -6.20 -12.27 3.06
C THR A 173 -6.26 -13.79 3.26
N LEU A 174 -7.12 -14.47 2.48
CA LEU A 174 -7.26 -15.92 2.52
C LEU A 174 -5.97 -16.60 2.06
N ALA A 175 -5.20 -17.09 3.03
CA ALA A 175 -3.99 -17.88 2.81
C ALA A 175 -3.67 -18.70 4.06
N ARG A 176 -2.75 -19.64 3.95
CA ARG A 176 -2.11 -20.28 5.10
C ARG A 176 -0.86 -19.51 5.54
N GLY A 177 -0.58 -19.50 6.82
CA GLY A 177 0.59 -18.82 7.38
C GLY A 177 0.56 -17.30 7.13
N GLN A 178 1.67 -16.72 6.74
CA GLN A 178 1.77 -15.28 6.41
C GLN A 178 1.12 -14.99 5.06
N ALA A 179 0.08 -14.17 5.04
CA ALA A 179 -0.75 -13.94 3.87
C ALA A 179 -0.27 -12.82 2.93
N GLY A 180 0.81 -12.12 3.28
CA GLY A 180 1.31 -10.95 2.52
C GLY A 180 1.68 -11.29 1.09
N ALA A 181 2.36 -12.43 0.88
CA ALA A 181 2.71 -12.88 -0.46
C ALA A 181 1.48 -13.12 -1.34
N THR A 182 0.40 -13.69 -0.77
CA THR A 182 -0.86 -13.94 -1.49
C THR A 182 -1.57 -12.64 -1.85
N LEU A 183 -1.65 -11.68 -0.92
CA LEU A 183 -2.22 -10.36 -1.19
C LEU A 183 -1.44 -9.64 -2.29
N TYR A 184 -0.11 -9.66 -2.17
CA TYR A 184 0.74 -9.01 -3.15
C TYR A 184 0.65 -9.67 -4.54
N ALA A 185 0.62 -10.99 -4.62
CA ALA A 185 0.49 -11.71 -5.89
C ALA A 185 -0.78 -11.31 -6.66
N ALA A 186 -1.90 -11.08 -5.98
CA ALA A 186 -3.11 -10.56 -6.60
C ALA A 186 -2.89 -9.16 -7.20
N LEU A 187 -2.29 -8.24 -6.44
CA LEU A 187 -1.97 -6.89 -6.90
C LEU A 187 -0.94 -6.87 -8.04
N GLN A 188 0.06 -7.74 -7.97
CA GLN A 188 1.06 -7.90 -9.03
C GLN A 188 0.41 -8.36 -10.35
N ALA A 189 -0.42 -9.39 -10.28
CA ALA A 189 -1.15 -9.90 -11.43
C ALA A 189 -2.08 -8.82 -12.03
N ALA A 190 -2.80 -8.08 -11.19
CA ALA A 190 -3.67 -6.98 -11.62
C ALA A 190 -2.88 -5.85 -12.28
N THR A 191 -1.71 -5.49 -11.74
CA THR A 191 -0.81 -4.47 -12.32
C THR A 191 -0.41 -4.83 -13.75
N LEU A 192 0.01 -6.08 -13.96
CA LEU A 192 0.41 -6.58 -15.28
C LEU A 192 -0.78 -6.69 -16.23
N ALA A 193 -1.92 -7.19 -15.74
CA ALA A 193 -3.15 -7.29 -16.53
C ALA A 193 -3.68 -5.90 -16.97
N ALA A 194 -3.47 -4.86 -16.16
CA ALA A 194 -3.79 -3.48 -16.54
C ALA A 194 -2.85 -2.92 -17.62
N GLY A 195 -1.77 -3.63 -17.96
CA GLY A 195 -0.83 -3.23 -19.00
C GLY A 195 0.28 -2.28 -18.53
N ALA A 196 0.58 -2.24 -17.24
CA ALA A 196 1.77 -1.54 -16.76
C ALA A 196 3.03 -2.33 -17.13
N LYS A 197 4.09 -1.62 -17.53
CA LYS A 197 5.40 -2.22 -17.82
C LYS A 197 6.19 -2.33 -16.51
N ALA A 198 6.58 -3.53 -16.11
CA ALA A 198 7.44 -3.76 -14.97
C ALA A 198 8.92 -3.79 -15.38
N VAL A 199 9.75 -3.06 -14.64
CA VAL A 199 11.22 -3.02 -14.79
C VAL A 199 11.80 -3.40 -13.43
N THR A 200 12.11 -4.68 -13.28
CA THR A 200 12.65 -5.27 -12.04
C THR A 200 14.18 -5.29 -12.04
N GLN A 201 14.81 -5.69 -10.93
CA GLN A 201 16.27 -5.65 -10.73
C GLN A 201 16.87 -4.28 -11.08
N SER A 202 16.11 -3.21 -10.78
CA SER A 202 16.39 -1.86 -11.25
C SER A 202 16.23 -0.85 -10.10
N CYS A 203 17.35 -0.30 -9.65
CA CYS A 203 17.40 0.64 -8.55
C CYS A 203 17.31 2.07 -9.05
N VAL A 204 16.24 2.78 -8.72
CA VAL A 204 16.17 4.24 -8.94
C VAL A 204 17.17 4.93 -8.02
N ARG A 205 18.05 5.73 -8.59
CA ARG A 205 19.16 6.39 -7.88
C ARG A 205 18.85 7.84 -7.54
N ARG A 206 18.21 8.55 -8.46
CA ARG A 206 17.85 9.96 -8.27
C ARG A 206 16.77 10.38 -9.27
N LEU A 207 16.14 11.51 -8.98
CA LEU A 207 15.27 12.20 -9.92
C LEU A 207 16.10 12.90 -10.99
N VAL A 208 15.56 13.05 -12.18
CA VAL A 208 16.03 13.98 -13.21
C VAL A 208 15.09 15.18 -13.19
N ARG A 209 15.63 16.38 -13.01
CA ARG A 209 14.85 17.60 -12.80
C ARG A 209 15.32 18.72 -13.73
N GLU A 210 14.36 19.43 -14.29
CA GLU A 210 14.64 20.58 -15.13
C GLU A 210 15.09 21.77 -14.28
N ARG A 211 16.22 22.36 -14.66
CA ARG A 211 16.75 23.55 -14.01
C ARG A 211 15.84 24.74 -14.27
N GLY A 212 15.63 25.55 -13.28
CA GLY A 212 14.80 26.75 -13.40
C GLY A 212 13.33 26.52 -13.10
N THR A 213 12.67 25.49 -13.63
CA THR A 213 11.26 25.18 -13.34
C THR A 213 11.09 24.25 -12.15
N GLY A 214 12.10 23.43 -11.87
CA GLY A 214 12.02 22.38 -10.86
C GLY A 214 11.15 21.18 -11.27
N ARG A 215 10.67 21.12 -12.53
CA ARG A 215 9.86 20.02 -13.02
C ARG A 215 10.63 18.70 -13.00
N VAL A 216 10.03 17.67 -12.46
CA VAL A 216 10.56 16.30 -12.54
C VAL A 216 10.31 15.77 -13.94
N LEU A 217 11.37 15.42 -14.65
CA LEU A 217 11.34 14.90 -16.01
C LEU A 217 11.40 13.38 -16.05
N GLY A 218 11.95 12.74 -15.01
CA GLY A 218 12.08 11.30 -14.95
C GLY A 218 12.99 10.86 -13.82
N VAL A 219 13.53 9.66 -13.94
CA VAL A 219 14.41 9.02 -12.95
C VAL A 219 15.64 8.41 -13.62
N GLU A 220 16.76 8.43 -12.91
CA GLU A 220 17.96 7.66 -13.27
C GLU A 220 17.91 6.30 -12.58
N ILE A 221 18.11 5.25 -13.35
CA ILE A 221 18.02 3.85 -12.91
C ILE A 221 19.36 3.16 -13.10
N TRP A 222 19.77 2.39 -12.10
CA TRP A 222 20.81 1.37 -12.26
C TRP A 222 20.16 0.00 -12.35
N GLN A 223 20.36 -0.64 -13.47
CA GLN A 223 19.79 -1.97 -13.75
C GLN A 223 20.91 -3.02 -13.73
N LEU A 224 20.63 -4.14 -13.07
CA LEU A 224 21.52 -5.30 -13.16
C LEU A 224 21.42 -5.91 -14.55
N PRO A 225 22.55 -6.24 -15.19
CA PRO A 225 22.51 -6.99 -16.44
C PRO A 225 21.79 -8.32 -16.26
N PRO A 226 21.08 -8.81 -17.31
CA PRO A 226 20.44 -10.12 -17.25
C PRO A 226 21.44 -11.22 -16.86
N GLY A 227 21.06 -12.09 -15.91
CA GLY A 227 21.88 -13.20 -15.44
C GLY A 227 22.88 -12.88 -14.32
N HIS A 228 22.80 -11.70 -13.75
CA HIS A 228 23.59 -11.30 -12.56
C HIS A 228 22.78 -11.33 -11.27
#